data_e8ddbdb5fee2e1c5a9bd60c25d78d0d6
#
_entry.id   e8ddbdb5fee2e1c5a9bd60c25d78d0d6
#
_cell.length_a   1.000
_cell.length_b   1.000
_cell.length_c   1.000
_cell.angle_alpha   90.00
_cell.angle_beta   90.00
_cell.angle_gamma   90.00
#
_symmetry.space_group_name_H-M   'P 1'
#
loop_
_entity.id
_entity.type
_entity.pdbx_description
1 polymer ?
#
loop_
_entity_poly.entity_id
_entity_poly.type
_entity_poly.pdbx_seq_one_letter_code
_entity_poly.pdbx_strand_id
1 'polypeptide(L)'
;MKVTLKTVQNMTELDRQNFLSKLEYEYCNKCKTRKEVDKLLNCQSLSICTFYNIKKSKEQLRKTKELSNLRIYGVTNPAQAQCVKDKTKKTWENKSKEEKQLIREKVKKTNLERYGSEKPFQSKESHEKYKQTMLNKYGIEHNWCNGDMRINAFVNSLGVENPFQAEEIKEKIKQTCLDKYNVEHPMKSEYIKNKVKQTNLKRYGIEWGLANKNIINKSRQTCLKKYGYPTANQDPIIRHQQVLSSVLTNMERYGVPYYCMTKDCINKQGNVISKINQRFANLLKENNIYFEQEFVLGNRSYDFKIGNTFIEINPTYSHNSTMGGFFKNYQVNHKDKNYHLEKSKIAQENGFFCIHIFDWDDWNKIINLLLPKKIVYARNCEIKEVKKKECDEFLNNYHLQNTCKGQTIRYGLYYNGKLIELMTFGKPRYNKNYEWELLRLCSHKDCKIVGGSEKLFKHFLREQNPKSIISYCDYSKFSGEVYKRLGMTLKESQKPSCVWSKGKQKITNNLLMQRGYDQLFGTSYGKGTSNRDLMIQNGWREVYDCGQITWVYN
;
A
#
# COMPACT_ATOMS: atom_id res chain seq x y z
N MET A 1 45.66 -70.91 27.74
CA MET A 1 46.54 -70.14 28.64
C MET A 1 46.54 -68.66 28.20
N LYS A 2 46.45 -67.68 29.12
CA LYS A 2 46.43 -66.25 28.76
C LYS A 2 47.86 -65.79 28.49
N VAL A 3 48.12 -65.09 27.39
CA VAL A 3 49.46 -64.57 27.04
C VAL A 3 49.81 -63.40 28.00
N THR A 4 50.85 -63.63 28.81
CA THR A 4 51.39 -62.62 29.74
C THR A 4 52.66 -61.98 29.19
N LEU A 5 53.16 -60.92 29.85
CA LEU A 5 54.43 -60.28 29.50
C LEU A 5 55.57 -61.34 29.50
N LYS A 6 55.62 -62.20 30.53
CA LYS A 6 56.61 -63.25 30.68
C LYS A 6 56.53 -64.28 29.54
N THR A 7 55.31 -64.57 29.09
CA THR A 7 55.09 -65.47 27.93
C THR A 7 55.66 -64.84 26.64
N VAL A 8 55.47 -63.53 26.42
CA VAL A 8 55.96 -62.82 25.23
C VAL A 8 57.50 -62.72 25.24
N GLN A 9 58.08 -62.50 26.43
CA GLN A 9 59.57 -62.44 26.58
C GLN A 9 60.26 -63.76 26.25
N ASN A 10 59.56 -64.88 26.52
CA ASN A 10 60.05 -66.23 26.28
C ASN A 10 59.73 -66.78 24.87
N MET A 11 59.10 -66.02 24.01
CA MET A 11 58.85 -66.41 22.61
C MET A 11 60.14 -66.31 21.76
N THR A 12 60.16 -67.06 20.68
CA THR A 12 61.16 -66.86 19.64
C THR A 12 61.13 -65.41 19.13
N GLU A 13 62.21 -64.92 18.60
CA GLU A 13 62.24 -63.53 18.09
C GLU A 13 61.16 -63.29 17.01
N LEU A 14 60.98 -64.24 16.10
CA LEU A 14 60.02 -64.20 15.02
C LEU A 14 58.56 -64.21 15.56
N ASP A 15 58.27 -65.13 16.49
CA ASP A 15 56.94 -65.25 17.10
C ASP A 15 56.59 -63.99 17.92
N ARG A 16 57.60 -63.43 18.62
CA ARG A 16 57.47 -62.20 19.39
C ARG A 16 57.13 -61.02 18.50
N GLN A 17 57.90 -60.84 17.42
CA GLN A 17 57.66 -59.78 16.44
C GLN A 17 56.28 -59.90 15.79
N ASN A 18 55.87 -61.09 15.38
CA ASN A 18 54.54 -61.35 14.82
C ASN A 18 53.44 -61.04 15.83
N PHE A 19 53.61 -61.45 17.10
CA PHE A 19 52.63 -61.15 18.14
C PHE A 19 52.55 -59.65 18.46
N LEU A 20 53.69 -58.96 18.60
CA LEU A 20 53.74 -57.55 18.87
C LEU A 20 53.16 -56.71 17.73
N SER A 21 53.47 -57.06 16.49
CA SER A 21 52.89 -56.44 15.29
C SER A 21 51.35 -56.59 15.25
N LYS A 22 50.84 -57.76 15.57
CA LYS A 22 49.40 -58.03 15.63
C LYS A 22 48.75 -57.27 16.79
N LEU A 23 49.41 -57.20 17.95
CA LEU A 23 48.95 -56.44 19.09
C LEU A 23 48.90 -54.93 18.80
N GLU A 24 49.92 -54.39 18.18
CA GLU A 24 49.98 -52.98 17.77
C GLU A 24 48.90 -52.66 16.72
N TYR A 25 48.76 -53.53 15.71
CA TYR A 25 47.74 -53.36 14.69
C TYR A 25 46.34 -53.29 15.27
N GLU A 26 45.95 -54.23 16.14
CA GLU A 26 44.64 -54.29 16.75
C GLU A 26 44.44 -53.17 17.77
N TYR A 27 45.47 -52.84 18.56
CA TYR A 27 45.37 -51.78 19.58
C TYR A 27 45.44 -50.38 18.99
N CYS A 28 46.45 -50.08 18.16
CA CYS A 28 46.70 -48.76 17.63
C CYS A 28 45.94 -48.49 16.34
N ASN A 29 46.08 -49.32 15.30
CA ASN A 29 45.53 -49.05 13.98
C ASN A 29 44.02 -49.30 13.90
N LYS A 30 43.55 -50.39 14.49
CA LYS A 30 42.08 -50.67 14.61
C LYS A 30 41.43 -49.87 15.75
N CYS A 31 42.16 -49.10 16.53
CA CYS A 31 41.66 -48.23 17.61
C CYS A 31 40.83 -49.02 18.66
N LYS A 32 41.09 -50.30 18.90
CA LYS A 32 40.39 -51.10 19.93
C LYS A 32 40.80 -50.65 21.33
N THR A 33 39.87 -50.81 22.30
CA THR A 33 40.20 -50.66 23.73
C THR A 33 41.08 -51.80 24.22
N ARG A 34 41.83 -51.62 25.33
CA ARG A 34 42.64 -52.69 25.92
C ARG A 34 41.81 -53.95 26.25
N LYS A 35 40.63 -53.80 26.78
CA LYS A 35 39.71 -54.92 27.10
C LYS A 35 39.34 -55.71 25.85
N GLU A 36 39.13 -55.06 24.72
CA GLU A 36 38.80 -55.73 23.46
C GLU A 36 40.03 -56.47 22.90
N VAL A 37 41.21 -55.88 23.01
CA VAL A 37 42.46 -56.52 22.59
C VAL A 37 42.79 -57.70 23.50
N ASP A 38 42.63 -57.54 24.82
CA ASP A 38 42.84 -58.64 25.78
C ASP A 38 41.92 -59.85 25.49
N LYS A 39 40.65 -59.57 25.12
CA LYS A 39 39.71 -60.59 24.73
C LYS A 39 40.05 -61.26 23.40
N LEU A 40 40.43 -60.42 22.40
CA LEU A 40 40.74 -60.89 21.04
C LEU A 40 42.01 -61.74 20.96
N LEU A 41 43.06 -61.27 21.60
CA LEU A 41 44.40 -61.91 21.58
C LEU A 41 44.64 -62.80 22.81
N ASN A 42 43.67 -62.94 23.68
CA ASN A 42 43.77 -63.65 24.95
C ASN A 42 45.08 -63.29 25.72
N CYS A 43 45.33 -62.00 25.90
CA CYS A 43 46.57 -61.44 26.46
C CYS A 43 46.36 -60.47 27.63
N GLN A 44 47.44 -60.05 28.22
CA GLN A 44 47.51 -58.95 29.19
C GLN A 44 48.12 -57.70 28.52
N SER A 45 47.38 -57.06 27.64
CA SER A 45 47.88 -55.96 26.79
C SER A 45 48.47 -54.77 27.54
N LEU A 46 48.01 -54.48 28.77
CA LEU A 46 48.53 -53.35 29.55
C LEU A 46 50.03 -53.49 29.84
N SER A 47 50.44 -54.63 30.39
CA SER A 47 51.84 -54.89 30.79
C SER A 47 52.72 -55.03 29.55
N ILE A 48 52.24 -55.70 28.52
CA ILE A 48 52.96 -55.93 27.27
C ILE A 48 53.18 -54.60 26.53
N CYS A 49 52.12 -53.79 26.33
CA CYS A 49 52.23 -52.50 25.66
C CYS A 49 53.10 -51.50 26.44
N THR A 50 53.05 -51.55 27.76
CA THR A 50 53.90 -50.69 28.60
C THR A 50 55.39 -51.04 28.46
N PHE A 51 55.71 -52.35 28.51
CA PHE A 51 57.10 -52.85 28.38
C PHE A 51 57.68 -52.59 26.99
N TYR A 52 56.93 -52.87 25.94
CA TYR A 52 57.37 -52.69 24.54
C TYR A 52 57.07 -51.29 23.99
N ASN A 53 56.63 -50.33 24.83
CA ASN A 53 56.37 -48.93 24.49
C ASN A 53 55.33 -48.74 23.33
N ILE A 54 54.39 -49.65 23.22
CA ILE A 54 53.31 -49.57 22.23
C ILE A 54 52.28 -48.60 22.74
N LYS A 55 52.20 -47.40 22.11
CA LYS A 55 51.35 -46.29 22.53
C LYS A 55 50.51 -45.79 21.36
N LYS A 56 49.23 -45.49 21.61
CA LYS A 56 48.38 -44.77 20.66
C LYS A 56 48.78 -43.33 20.53
N SER A 57 48.77 -42.84 19.31
CA SER A 57 48.85 -41.39 19.04
C SER A 57 47.64 -40.66 19.65
N LYS A 58 47.70 -39.35 19.79
CA LYS A 58 46.58 -38.53 20.28
C LYS A 58 45.34 -38.71 19.42
N GLU A 59 45.51 -38.83 18.11
CA GLU A 59 44.40 -39.06 17.16
C GLU A 59 43.81 -40.47 17.30
N GLN A 60 44.60 -41.49 17.44
CA GLN A 60 44.15 -42.86 17.68
C GLN A 60 43.42 -43.02 19.01
N LEU A 61 43.84 -42.29 20.06
CA LEU A 61 43.14 -42.22 21.34
C LEU A 61 41.76 -41.57 21.19
N ARG A 62 41.69 -40.45 20.43
CA ARG A 62 40.42 -39.78 20.14
C ARG A 62 39.46 -40.72 19.39
N LYS A 63 39.93 -41.36 18.31
CA LYS A 63 39.16 -42.28 17.53
C LYS A 63 38.66 -43.49 18.33
N THR A 64 39.53 -44.05 19.22
CA THR A 64 39.12 -45.12 20.14
C THR A 64 37.97 -44.69 21.04
N LYS A 65 38.02 -43.49 21.58
CA LYS A 65 36.97 -42.92 22.44
C LYS A 65 35.67 -42.68 21.67
N GLU A 66 35.75 -42.15 20.46
CA GLU A 66 34.62 -41.95 19.58
C GLU A 66 33.89 -43.23 19.21
N LEU A 67 34.66 -44.28 18.81
CA LEU A 67 34.11 -45.62 18.49
C LEU A 67 33.49 -46.30 19.72
N SER A 68 34.10 -46.13 20.90
CA SER A 68 33.51 -46.63 22.15
C SER A 68 32.21 -45.91 22.50
N ASN A 69 32.15 -44.58 22.34
CA ASN A 69 30.95 -43.81 22.58
C ASN A 69 29.81 -44.19 21.59
N LEU A 70 30.19 -44.39 20.33
CA LEU A 70 29.22 -44.80 19.30
C LEU A 70 28.57 -46.16 19.65
N ARG A 71 29.33 -47.12 20.19
CA ARG A 71 28.77 -48.43 20.63
C ARG A 71 27.89 -48.31 21.86
N ILE A 72 28.26 -47.47 22.84
CA ILE A 72 27.54 -47.36 24.11
C ILE A 72 26.32 -46.47 23.99
N TYR A 73 26.44 -45.36 23.27
CA TYR A 73 25.47 -44.27 23.24
C TYR A 73 24.84 -44.02 21.87
N GLY A 74 25.31 -44.72 20.82
CA GLY A 74 24.86 -44.48 19.44
C GLY A 74 25.36 -43.14 18.83
N VAL A 75 26.23 -42.42 19.53
CA VAL A 75 26.78 -41.12 19.13
C VAL A 75 28.25 -41.01 19.52
N THR A 76 29.04 -40.26 18.76
CA THR A 76 30.47 -40.10 19.01
C THR A 76 30.77 -39.28 20.28
N ASN A 77 29.91 -38.38 20.64
CA ASN A 77 30.00 -37.58 21.86
C ASN A 77 28.82 -37.93 22.82
N PRO A 78 29.10 -38.51 23.98
CA PRO A 78 28.07 -38.92 24.95
C PRO A 78 27.12 -37.81 25.35
N ALA A 79 27.57 -36.55 25.37
CA ALA A 79 26.73 -35.41 25.70
C ALA A 79 25.59 -35.16 24.68
N GLN A 80 25.68 -35.78 23.50
CA GLN A 80 24.63 -35.72 22.49
C GLN A 80 23.57 -36.81 22.68
N ALA A 81 23.87 -37.86 23.44
CA ALA A 81 22.95 -38.98 23.70
C ALA A 81 21.77 -38.51 24.59
N GLN A 82 20.55 -38.87 24.20
CA GLN A 82 19.34 -38.48 24.94
C GLN A 82 19.35 -38.98 26.38
N CYS A 83 19.76 -40.24 26.61
CA CYS A 83 19.85 -40.82 27.95
C CYS A 83 20.81 -40.05 28.90
N VAL A 84 21.94 -39.49 28.33
CA VAL A 84 22.89 -38.69 29.11
C VAL A 84 22.30 -37.30 29.38
N LYS A 85 21.62 -36.71 28.40
CA LYS A 85 20.93 -35.43 28.59
C LYS A 85 19.87 -35.53 29.67
N ASP A 86 19.05 -36.56 29.63
CA ASP A 86 17.98 -36.79 30.62
C ASP A 86 18.54 -37.02 32.01
N LYS A 87 19.59 -37.81 32.16
CA LYS A 87 20.29 -38.00 33.40
C LYS A 87 20.89 -36.72 33.98
N THR A 88 21.51 -35.93 33.10
CA THR A 88 22.07 -34.62 33.49
C THR A 88 20.98 -33.65 33.92
N LYS A 89 19.86 -33.64 33.20
CA LYS A 89 18.69 -32.81 33.50
C LYS A 89 18.10 -33.18 34.87
N LYS A 90 17.84 -34.48 35.09
CA LYS A 90 17.37 -34.96 36.39
C LYS A 90 18.31 -34.63 37.54
N THR A 91 19.63 -34.81 37.34
CA THR A 91 20.62 -34.44 38.36
C THR A 91 20.62 -32.95 38.65
N TRP A 92 20.39 -32.11 37.66
CA TRP A 92 20.29 -30.66 37.84
C TRP A 92 18.96 -30.26 38.53
N GLU A 93 17.86 -30.86 38.15
CA GLU A 93 16.54 -30.59 38.72
C GLU A 93 16.50 -30.91 40.22
N ASN A 94 17.14 -32.00 40.61
CA ASN A 94 17.19 -32.47 42.01
C ASN A 94 18.09 -31.62 42.92
N LYS A 95 18.88 -30.68 42.40
CA LYS A 95 19.67 -29.75 43.19
C LYS A 95 18.83 -28.64 43.80
N SER A 96 19.13 -28.28 45.05
CA SER A 96 18.48 -27.15 45.72
C SER A 96 18.73 -25.82 45.02
N LYS A 97 17.95 -24.80 45.36
CA LYS A 97 18.17 -23.45 44.83
C LYS A 97 19.53 -22.88 45.24
N GLU A 98 19.91 -23.14 46.48
CA GLU A 98 21.19 -22.72 47.07
C GLU A 98 22.36 -23.39 46.38
N GLU A 99 22.29 -24.71 46.14
CA GLU A 99 23.34 -25.45 45.39
C GLU A 99 23.48 -24.95 43.96
N LYS A 100 22.36 -24.68 43.31
CA LYS A 100 22.36 -24.12 41.94
C LYS A 100 23.01 -22.72 41.91
N GLN A 101 22.74 -21.90 42.95
CA GLN A 101 23.32 -20.58 43.08
C GLN A 101 24.84 -20.67 43.29
N LEU A 102 25.27 -21.51 44.21
CA LEU A 102 26.69 -21.73 44.52
C LEU A 102 27.47 -22.18 43.29
N ILE A 103 26.93 -23.08 42.50
CA ILE A 103 27.55 -23.54 41.24
C ILE A 103 27.66 -22.37 40.24
N ARG A 104 26.62 -21.54 40.12
CA ARG A 104 26.66 -20.36 39.24
C ARG A 104 27.72 -19.35 39.66
N GLU A 105 27.84 -19.09 40.96
CA GLU A 105 28.88 -18.19 41.52
C GLU A 105 30.27 -18.73 41.29
N LYS A 106 30.49 -20.04 41.50
CA LYS A 106 31.78 -20.69 41.24
C LYS A 106 32.16 -20.60 39.76
N VAL A 107 31.19 -20.80 38.83
CA VAL A 107 31.43 -20.63 37.38
C VAL A 107 31.73 -19.18 37.06
N LYS A 108 31.01 -18.22 37.63
CA LYS A 108 31.27 -16.78 37.43
C LYS A 108 32.68 -16.42 37.87
N LYS A 109 33.11 -16.87 39.09
CA LYS A 109 34.45 -16.63 39.62
C LYS A 109 35.53 -17.18 38.71
N THR A 110 35.37 -18.45 38.29
CA THR A 110 36.32 -19.09 37.36
C THR A 110 36.39 -18.35 36.02
N ASN A 111 35.27 -17.86 35.48
CA ASN A 111 35.27 -17.09 34.24
C ASN A 111 35.92 -15.72 34.42
N LEU A 112 35.70 -15.05 35.56
CA LEU A 112 36.34 -13.77 35.85
C LEU A 112 37.86 -13.92 35.96
N GLU A 113 38.33 -14.98 36.67
CA GLU A 113 39.74 -15.28 36.80
C GLU A 113 40.44 -15.64 35.47
N ARG A 114 39.75 -16.39 34.58
CA ARG A 114 40.30 -16.85 33.31
C ARG A 114 40.17 -15.88 32.16
N TYR A 115 39.08 -15.12 32.11
CA TYR A 115 38.68 -14.32 30.95
C TYR A 115 38.45 -12.84 31.25
N GLY A 116 38.65 -12.42 32.52
CA GLY A 116 38.37 -11.03 32.94
C GLY A 116 36.91 -10.60 32.85
N SER A 117 35.99 -11.56 32.68
CA SER A 117 34.52 -11.29 32.60
C SER A 117 33.70 -12.46 33.15
N GLU A 118 32.53 -12.20 33.72
CA GLU A 118 31.65 -13.26 34.24
C GLU A 118 31.20 -14.26 33.16
N LYS A 119 31.15 -13.83 31.92
CA LYS A 119 30.80 -14.64 30.75
C LYS A 119 31.97 -14.62 29.77
N PRO A 120 32.58 -15.76 29.39
CA PRO A 120 33.71 -15.81 28.48
C PRO A 120 33.49 -15.05 27.15
N PHE A 121 32.28 -15.13 26.60
CA PHE A 121 31.90 -14.44 25.35
C PHE A 121 31.91 -12.90 25.45
N GLN A 122 31.91 -12.33 26.65
CA GLN A 122 31.99 -10.88 26.86
C GLN A 122 33.41 -10.37 26.96
N SER A 123 34.42 -11.25 27.05
CA SER A 123 35.81 -10.84 27.02
C SER A 123 36.22 -10.43 25.60
N LYS A 124 36.97 -9.33 25.47
CA LYS A 124 37.46 -8.82 24.18
C LYS A 124 38.25 -9.88 23.43
N GLU A 125 39.10 -10.62 24.14
CA GLU A 125 39.94 -11.66 23.57
C GLU A 125 39.15 -12.83 22.98
N SER A 126 38.12 -13.30 23.68
CA SER A 126 37.26 -14.37 23.17
C SER A 126 36.45 -13.90 21.97
N HIS A 127 36.02 -12.65 21.97
CA HIS A 127 35.31 -12.06 20.86
C HIS A 127 36.17 -11.91 19.61
N GLU A 128 37.39 -11.45 19.75
CA GLU A 128 38.36 -11.34 18.64
C GLU A 128 38.74 -12.72 18.09
N LYS A 129 38.98 -13.72 18.95
CA LYS A 129 39.23 -15.10 18.51
C LYS A 129 38.06 -15.68 17.71
N TYR A 130 36.83 -15.43 18.16
CA TYR A 130 35.63 -15.85 17.43
C TYR A 130 35.55 -15.14 16.07
N LYS A 131 35.71 -13.82 16.05
CA LYS A 131 35.71 -13.00 14.84
C LYS A 131 36.75 -13.48 13.83
N GLN A 132 37.98 -13.71 14.28
CA GLN A 132 39.06 -14.23 13.44
C GLN A 132 38.76 -15.63 12.89
N THR A 133 38.17 -16.50 13.70
CA THR A 133 37.73 -17.83 13.26
C THR A 133 36.65 -17.76 12.20
N MET A 134 35.68 -16.84 12.35
CA MET A 134 34.63 -16.61 11.39
C MET A 134 35.13 -16.02 10.08
N LEU A 135 36.04 -15.04 10.15
CA LEU A 135 36.71 -14.47 8.98
C LEU A 135 37.51 -15.53 8.21
N ASN A 136 38.32 -16.33 8.89
CA ASN A 136 39.14 -17.37 8.26
C ASN A 136 38.32 -18.50 7.63
N LYS A 137 37.15 -18.82 8.22
CA LYS A 137 36.34 -19.96 7.79
C LYS A 137 35.27 -19.59 6.78
N TYR A 138 34.69 -18.41 6.88
CA TYR A 138 33.52 -18.00 6.14
C TYR A 138 33.64 -16.62 5.46
N GLY A 139 34.78 -15.90 5.64
CA GLY A 139 34.97 -14.57 5.08
C GLY A 139 34.10 -13.47 5.71
N ILE A 140 33.50 -13.72 6.88
CA ILE A 140 32.57 -12.80 7.56
C ILE A 140 32.95 -12.65 9.04
N GLU A 141 32.75 -11.49 9.61
CA GLU A 141 33.09 -11.22 11.02
C GLU A 141 32.20 -11.97 12.03
N HIS A 142 30.95 -12.26 11.65
CA HIS A 142 29.95 -12.91 12.51
C HIS A 142 28.95 -13.70 11.66
N ASN A 143 28.51 -14.88 12.13
CA ASN A 143 27.54 -15.72 11.42
C ASN A 143 26.20 -15.01 11.13
N TRP A 144 25.81 -14.03 11.95
CA TRP A 144 24.63 -13.20 11.70
C TRP A 144 24.77 -12.28 10.47
N CYS A 145 26.01 -12.04 10.02
CA CYS A 145 26.27 -11.23 8.83
C CYS A 145 26.05 -12.00 7.52
N ASN A 146 25.95 -13.33 7.57
CA ASN A 146 25.63 -14.14 6.41
C ASN A 146 24.14 -14.47 6.39
N GLY A 147 23.38 -13.75 5.55
CA GLY A 147 21.93 -13.93 5.38
C GLY A 147 21.58 -15.35 4.93
N ASP A 148 22.33 -15.88 3.95
CA ASP A 148 22.05 -17.18 3.32
C ASP A 148 22.28 -18.34 4.29
N MET A 149 23.34 -18.32 5.08
CA MET A 149 23.58 -19.33 6.12
C MET A 149 22.45 -19.35 7.16
N ARG A 150 21.96 -18.19 7.55
CA ARG A 150 20.87 -18.05 8.51
C ARG A 150 19.56 -18.55 7.94
N ILE A 151 19.24 -18.15 6.71
CA ILE A 151 18.04 -18.57 5.98
C ILE A 151 18.07 -20.09 5.80
N ASN A 152 19.18 -20.66 5.30
CA ASN A 152 19.32 -22.10 5.12
C ASN A 152 19.16 -22.89 6.43
N ALA A 153 19.69 -22.36 7.55
CA ALA A 153 19.50 -22.99 8.86
C ALA A 153 18.01 -22.99 9.29
N PHE A 154 17.27 -21.94 9.03
CA PHE A 154 15.85 -21.86 9.34
C PHE A 154 15.00 -22.71 8.39
N VAL A 155 15.28 -22.69 7.10
CA VAL A 155 14.60 -23.56 6.11
C VAL A 155 14.79 -25.04 6.46
N ASN A 156 16.03 -25.45 6.80
CA ASN A 156 16.33 -26.82 7.20
C ASN A 156 15.68 -27.27 8.51
N SER A 157 15.45 -26.33 9.45
CA SER A 157 14.91 -26.65 10.79
C SER A 157 13.41 -26.40 10.92
N LEU A 158 12.85 -25.42 10.20
CA LEU A 158 11.48 -24.92 10.38
C LEU A 158 10.69 -24.90 9.07
N GLY A 159 11.32 -25.16 7.92
CA GLY A 159 10.68 -25.07 6.60
C GLY A 159 10.38 -23.65 6.12
N VAL A 160 10.88 -22.63 6.81
CA VAL A 160 10.63 -21.21 6.52
C VAL A 160 11.91 -20.38 6.59
N GLU A 161 12.00 -19.33 5.81
CA GLU A 161 13.18 -18.45 5.78
C GLU A 161 13.37 -17.63 7.06
N ASN A 162 12.30 -17.37 7.79
CA ASN A 162 12.31 -16.64 9.06
C ASN A 162 11.48 -17.39 10.10
N PRO A 163 12.02 -17.65 11.31
CA PRO A 163 11.30 -18.38 12.38
C PRO A 163 9.93 -17.78 12.72
N PHE A 164 9.76 -16.46 12.61
CA PHE A 164 8.49 -15.78 12.85
C PHE A 164 7.41 -16.05 11.77
N GLN A 165 7.77 -16.74 10.68
CA GLN A 165 6.80 -17.20 9.68
C GLN A 165 6.18 -18.55 10.05
N ALA A 166 6.87 -19.36 10.87
CA ALA A 166 6.37 -20.66 11.32
C ALA A 166 5.20 -20.49 12.31
N GLU A 167 4.05 -21.11 12.01
CA GLU A 167 2.85 -21.02 12.87
C GLU A 167 3.11 -21.57 14.29
N GLU A 168 3.86 -22.67 14.40
CA GLU A 168 4.25 -23.23 15.69
C GLU A 168 5.01 -22.22 16.57
N ILE A 169 5.88 -21.42 15.97
CA ILE A 169 6.62 -20.38 16.70
C ILE A 169 5.70 -19.22 17.10
N LYS A 170 4.80 -18.82 16.21
CA LYS A 170 3.82 -17.75 16.49
C LYS A 170 2.91 -18.15 17.66
N GLU A 171 2.37 -19.38 17.64
CA GLU A 171 1.53 -19.89 18.71
C GLU A 171 2.29 -20.00 20.05
N LYS A 172 3.54 -20.49 20.04
CA LYS A 172 4.39 -20.52 21.26
C LYS A 172 4.63 -19.13 21.84
N ILE A 173 4.88 -18.13 20.96
CA ILE A 173 5.05 -16.73 21.40
C ILE A 173 3.75 -16.20 21.99
N LYS A 174 2.61 -16.43 21.32
CA LYS A 174 1.29 -16.01 21.76
C LYS A 174 0.96 -16.63 23.12
N GLN A 175 1.13 -17.94 23.27
CA GLN A 175 0.90 -18.63 24.53
C GLN A 175 1.81 -18.10 25.66
N THR A 176 3.09 -17.89 25.37
CA THR A 176 4.01 -17.29 26.36
C THR A 176 3.59 -15.89 26.78
N CYS A 177 3.03 -15.11 25.86
CA CYS A 177 2.53 -13.77 26.17
C CYS A 177 1.23 -13.82 26.99
N LEU A 178 0.33 -14.74 26.69
CA LEU A 178 -0.87 -15.01 27.46
C LEU A 178 -0.52 -15.44 28.90
N ASP A 179 0.38 -16.41 29.05
CA ASP A 179 0.82 -16.92 30.35
C ASP A 179 1.48 -15.86 31.25
N LYS A 180 2.27 -14.95 30.62
CA LYS A 180 3.04 -13.93 31.36
C LYS A 180 2.32 -12.62 31.59
N TYR A 181 1.50 -12.21 30.62
CA TYR A 181 0.95 -10.85 30.56
C TYR A 181 -0.56 -10.81 30.37
N ASN A 182 -1.21 -11.98 30.25
CA ASN A 182 -2.64 -12.14 29.98
C ASN A 182 -3.11 -11.40 28.69
N VAL A 183 -2.23 -11.29 27.71
CA VAL A 183 -2.48 -10.67 26.40
C VAL A 183 -1.71 -11.41 25.30
N GLU A 184 -2.23 -11.45 24.10
CA GLU A 184 -1.61 -12.15 22.97
C GLU A 184 -0.28 -11.54 22.49
N HIS A 185 -0.04 -10.26 22.80
CA HIS A 185 1.18 -9.55 22.42
C HIS A 185 1.65 -8.63 23.54
N PRO A 186 2.95 -8.58 23.89
CA PRO A 186 3.45 -7.81 25.04
C PRO A 186 3.04 -6.34 25.03
N MET A 187 3.00 -5.71 23.85
CA MET A 187 2.62 -4.30 23.71
C MET A 187 1.11 -4.03 23.91
N LYS A 188 0.28 -5.07 24.03
CA LYS A 188 -1.13 -4.91 24.45
C LYS A 188 -1.23 -4.80 25.98
N SER A 189 -0.23 -5.24 26.75
CA SER A 189 -0.20 -5.16 28.20
C SER A 189 0.11 -3.75 28.70
N GLU A 190 -0.75 -3.19 29.55
CA GLU A 190 -0.51 -1.89 30.20
C GLU A 190 0.75 -1.90 31.08
N TYR A 191 1.03 -3.03 31.76
CA TYR A 191 2.25 -3.21 32.52
C TYR A 191 3.51 -3.00 31.64
N ILE A 192 3.55 -3.62 30.47
CA ILE A 192 4.70 -3.48 29.53
C ILE A 192 4.76 -2.08 28.98
N LYS A 193 3.63 -1.48 28.57
CA LYS A 193 3.60 -0.09 28.07
C LYS A 193 4.16 0.87 29.12
N ASN A 194 3.73 0.74 30.38
CA ASN A 194 4.20 1.59 31.46
C ASN A 194 5.70 1.39 31.74
N LYS A 195 6.18 0.14 31.70
CA LYS A 195 7.61 -0.16 31.85
C LYS A 195 8.45 0.45 30.73
N VAL A 196 7.96 0.41 29.48
CA VAL A 196 8.60 1.06 28.33
C VAL A 196 8.62 2.57 28.51
N LYS A 197 7.49 3.19 28.92
CA LYS A 197 7.42 4.62 29.22
C LYS A 197 8.42 5.03 30.29
N GLN A 198 8.46 4.33 31.41
CA GLN A 198 9.40 4.60 32.49
C GLN A 198 10.86 4.46 32.06
N THR A 199 11.16 3.45 31.24
CA THR A 199 12.50 3.26 30.68
C THR A 199 12.89 4.41 29.76
N ASN A 200 11.96 4.87 28.93
CA ASN A 200 12.19 6.01 28.03
C ASN A 200 12.35 7.33 28.81
N LEU A 201 11.50 7.57 29.82
CA LEU A 201 11.62 8.71 30.72
C LEU A 201 13.00 8.72 31.40
N LYS A 202 13.44 7.58 31.95
CA LYS A 202 14.75 7.46 32.60
C LYS A 202 15.93 7.69 31.65
N ARG A 203 15.82 7.21 30.39
CA ARG A 203 16.91 7.28 29.41
C ARG A 203 16.94 8.58 28.60
N TYR A 204 15.77 9.11 28.28
CA TYR A 204 15.59 10.17 27.30
C TYR A 204 14.81 11.38 27.80
N GLY A 205 14.27 11.33 29.03
CA GLY A 205 13.47 12.40 29.62
C GLY A 205 12.06 12.56 29.01
N ILE A 206 11.61 11.59 28.19
CA ILE A 206 10.32 11.61 27.51
C ILE A 206 9.71 10.23 27.42
N GLU A 207 8.38 10.12 27.39
CA GLU A 207 7.68 8.83 27.36
C GLU A 207 7.91 8.02 26.09
N TRP A 208 8.09 8.71 24.94
CA TRP A 208 8.24 8.10 23.63
C TRP A 208 9.58 8.48 23.01
N GLY A 209 10.47 7.51 22.85
CA GLY A 209 11.82 7.72 22.33
C GLY A 209 11.87 8.43 20.98
N LEU A 210 10.90 8.16 20.09
CA LEU A 210 10.81 8.80 18.77
C LEU A 210 10.39 10.28 18.81
N ALA A 211 9.93 10.81 19.96
CA ALA A 211 9.67 12.24 20.13
C ALA A 211 10.93 13.01 20.61
N ASN A 212 12.03 12.32 20.91
CA ASN A 212 13.26 12.97 21.33
C ASN A 212 13.99 13.61 20.15
N LYS A 213 14.17 14.93 20.19
CA LYS A 213 14.86 15.71 19.14
C LYS A 213 16.27 15.18 18.84
N ASN A 214 17.01 14.75 19.87
CA ASN A 214 18.36 14.22 19.70
C ASN A 214 18.36 12.88 18.96
N ILE A 215 17.41 11.99 19.26
CA ILE A 215 17.24 10.71 18.55
C ILE A 215 16.85 10.96 17.09
N ILE A 216 15.88 11.87 16.86
CA ILE A 216 15.46 12.28 15.50
C ILE A 216 16.65 12.85 14.72
N ASN A 217 17.42 13.76 15.32
CA ASN A 217 18.56 14.39 14.68
C ASN A 217 19.67 13.36 14.37
N LYS A 218 19.98 12.46 15.30
CA LYS A 218 20.94 11.38 15.09
C LYS A 218 20.50 10.44 13.96
N SER A 219 19.22 10.10 13.91
CA SER A 219 18.63 9.31 12.81
C SER A 219 18.76 10.04 11.47
N ARG A 220 18.40 11.35 11.44
CA ARG A 220 18.54 12.19 10.24
C ARG A 220 19.97 12.29 9.76
N GLN A 221 20.94 12.50 10.67
CA GLN A 221 22.37 12.53 10.32
C GLN A 221 22.85 11.19 9.75
N THR A 222 22.41 10.07 10.32
CA THR A 222 22.72 8.74 9.81
C THR A 222 22.13 8.53 8.40
N CYS A 223 20.88 8.97 8.17
CA CYS A 223 20.26 8.90 6.85
C CYS A 223 20.94 9.83 5.83
N LEU A 224 21.29 11.06 6.23
CA LEU A 224 22.06 12.00 5.39
C LEU A 224 23.41 11.40 4.98
N LYS A 225 24.14 10.79 5.94
CA LYS A 225 25.45 10.16 5.67
C LYS A 225 25.34 8.94 4.75
N LYS A 226 24.23 8.18 4.85
CA LYS A 226 24.06 6.92 4.13
C LYS A 226 23.39 7.10 2.76
N TYR A 227 22.43 8.01 2.66
CA TYR A 227 21.55 8.16 1.50
C TYR A 227 21.58 9.57 0.88
N GLY A 228 22.25 10.54 1.49
CA GLY A 228 22.23 11.93 1.04
C GLY A 228 20.93 12.71 1.38
N TYR A 229 19.99 12.08 2.09
CA TYR A 229 18.69 12.66 2.45
C TYR A 229 18.40 12.53 3.93
N PRO A 230 17.64 13.46 4.55
CA PRO A 230 17.28 13.38 5.98
C PRO A 230 16.48 12.14 6.38
N THR A 231 15.81 11.50 5.44
CA THR A 231 15.12 10.22 5.61
C THR A 231 15.34 9.33 4.39
N ALA A 232 15.47 8.03 4.59
CA ALA A 232 15.69 7.08 3.49
C ALA A 232 14.60 7.16 2.40
N ASN A 233 13.35 7.44 2.78
CA ASN A 233 12.23 7.54 1.85
C ASN A 233 12.27 8.78 0.93
N GLN A 234 13.19 9.72 1.16
CA GLN A 234 13.41 10.86 0.26
C GLN A 234 14.38 10.51 -0.87
N ASP A 235 15.14 9.42 -0.74
CA ASP A 235 15.94 8.88 -1.84
C ASP A 235 15.00 8.33 -2.92
N PRO A 236 15.05 8.84 -4.17
CA PRO A 236 14.18 8.41 -5.25
C PRO A 236 14.29 6.91 -5.57
N ILE A 237 15.50 6.35 -5.45
CA ILE A 237 15.76 4.93 -5.74
C ILE A 237 15.11 4.05 -4.67
N ILE A 238 15.34 4.36 -3.39
CA ILE A 238 14.74 3.62 -2.27
C ILE A 238 13.22 3.71 -2.33
N ARG A 239 12.69 4.91 -2.58
CA ARG A 239 11.24 5.11 -2.71
C ARG A 239 10.65 4.29 -3.86
N HIS A 240 11.30 4.29 -5.00
CA HIS A 240 10.86 3.50 -6.16
C HIS A 240 10.87 2.00 -5.86
N GLN A 241 11.94 1.50 -5.23
CA GLN A 241 12.04 0.10 -4.80
C GLN A 241 10.95 -0.30 -3.80
N GLN A 242 10.65 0.57 -2.82
CA GLN A 242 9.58 0.34 -1.84
C GLN A 242 8.20 0.29 -2.50
N VAL A 243 7.92 1.20 -3.45
CA VAL A 243 6.67 1.20 -4.21
C VAL A 243 6.55 -0.09 -5.03
N LEU A 244 7.59 -0.46 -5.78
CA LEU A 244 7.60 -1.69 -6.58
C LEU A 244 7.41 -2.94 -5.70
N SER A 245 8.13 -3.04 -4.60
CA SER A 245 8.01 -4.17 -3.66
C SER A 245 6.60 -4.25 -3.07
N SER A 246 6.00 -3.11 -2.71
CA SER A 246 4.62 -3.05 -2.22
C SER A 246 3.62 -3.48 -3.29
N VAL A 247 3.78 -3.00 -4.53
CA VAL A 247 2.93 -3.37 -5.66
C VAL A 247 3.02 -4.87 -5.95
N LEU A 248 4.23 -5.43 -6.02
CA LEU A 248 4.44 -6.86 -6.25
C LEU A 248 3.79 -7.71 -5.15
N THR A 249 4.02 -7.35 -3.89
CA THR A 249 3.40 -8.03 -2.74
C THR A 249 1.87 -7.97 -2.77
N ASN A 250 1.30 -6.83 -3.17
CA ASN A 250 -0.15 -6.68 -3.27
C ASN A 250 -0.71 -7.45 -4.46
N MET A 251 -0.01 -7.48 -5.61
CA MET A 251 -0.39 -8.28 -6.76
C MET A 251 -0.39 -9.78 -6.43
N GLU A 252 0.64 -10.26 -5.72
CA GLU A 252 0.75 -11.65 -5.28
C GLU A 252 -0.35 -12.04 -4.28
N ARG A 253 -0.63 -11.17 -3.28
CA ARG A 253 -1.59 -11.47 -2.21
C ARG A 253 -3.04 -11.23 -2.59
N TYR A 254 -3.30 -10.22 -3.39
CA TYR A 254 -4.65 -9.69 -3.61
C TYR A 254 -5.05 -9.58 -5.08
N GLY A 255 -4.12 -9.82 -6.02
CA GLY A 255 -4.37 -9.67 -7.46
C GLY A 255 -4.51 -8.21 -7.93
N VAL A 256 -4.22 -7.23 -7.06
CA VAL A 256 -4.34 -5.79 -7.35
C VAL A 256 -3.10 -5.04 -6.85
N PRO A 257 -2.65 -3.96 -7.52
CA PRO A 257 -1.41 -3.26 -7.16
C PRO A 257 -1.44 -2.56 -5.80
N TYR A 258 -2.62 -2.20 -5.30
CA TYR A 258 -2.79 -1.53 -4.01
C TYR A 258 -3.89 -2.20 -3.19
N TYR A 259 -3.63 -2.46 -1.90
CA TYR A 259 -4.59 -3.08 -0.99
C TYR A 259 -5.93 -2.33 -0.92
N CYS A 260 -5.93 -1.00 -1.03
CA CYS A 260 -7.15 -0.20 -1.08
C CYS A 260 -8.07 -0.49 -2.27
N MET A 261 -7.58 -1.19 -3.29
CA MET A 261 -8.37 -1.66 -4.45
C MET A 261 -9.02 -3.03 -4.23
N THR A 262 -8.75 -3.70 -3.11
CA THR A 262 -9.40 -4.98 -2.79
C THR A 262 -10.83 -4.77 -2.36
N LYS A 263 -11.72 -5.71 -2.71
CA LYS A 263 -13.11 -5.73 -2.22
C LYS A 263 -13.17 -5.71 -0.68
N ASP A 264 -12.26 -6.42 -0.03
CA ASP A 264 -12.14 -6.45 1.42
C ASP A 264 -11.80 -5.09 2.03
N CYS A 265 -10.89 -4.35 1.42
CA CYS A 265 -10.53 -3.01 1.87
C CYS A 265 -11.68 -2.03 1.63
N ILE A 266 -12.27 -2.06 0.44
CA ILE A 266 -13.45 -1.24 0.08
C ILE A 266 -14.59 -1.52 1.05
N ASN A 267 -14.87 -2.79 1.37
CA ASN A 267 -15.90 -3.19 2.33
C ASN A 267 -15.57 -2.80 3.78
N LYS A 268 -14.29 -2.90 4.19
CA LYS A 268 -13.83 -2.51 5.54
C LYS A 268 -13.67 -1.00 5.70
N GLN A 269 -13.27 -0.30 4.64
CA GLN A 269 -13.20 1.17 4.59
C GLN A 269 -14.58 1.80 4.35
N GLY A 270 -15.63 1.02 4.18
CA GLY A 270 -17.01 1.46 3.98
C GLY A 270 -17.54 2.49 4.99
N ASN A 271 -16.67 3.04 5.84
CA ASN A 271 -16.96 4.11 6.79
C ASN A 271 -16.13 5.38 6.59
N VAL A 272 -15.26 5.48 5.59
CA VAL A 272 -14.56 6.75 5.27
C VAL A 272 -15.08 7.32 3.96
N ILE A 273 -16.39 7.30 3.81
CA ILE A 273 -17.07 8.13 2.82
C ILE A 273 -16.70 9.58 3.10
N SER A 274 -16.20 10.28 2.10
CA SER A 274 -15.85 11.68 2.26
C SER A 274 -17.05 12.47 2.80
N LYS A 275 -16.83 13.46 3.66
CA LYS A 275 -17.92 14.29 4.20
C LYS A 275 -18.79 14.90 3.08
N ILE A 276 -18.19 15.15 1.93
CA ILE A 276 -18.92 15.71 0.77
C ILE A 276 -19.81 14.65 0.12
N ASN A 277 -19.33 13.40 -0.04
CA ASN A 277 -20.13 12.30 -0.56
C ASN A 277 -21.28 11.96 0.41
N GLN A 278 -21.01 11.99 1.73
CA GLN A 278 -22.05 11.77 2.75
C GLN A 278 -23.17 12.83 2.66
N ARG A 279 -22.83 14.10 2.45
CA ARG A 279 -23.81 15.17 2.27
C ARG A 279 -24.64 14.96 1.02
N PHE A 280 -24.02 14.52 -0.09
CA PHE A 280 -24.77 14.23 -1.32
C PHE A 280 -25.65 12.99 -1.16
N ALA A 281 -25.15 11.93 -0.49
CA ALA A 281 -25.95 10.75 -0.14
C ALA A 281 -27.19 11.10 0.68
N ASN A 282 -27.07 12.01 1.65
CA ASN A 282 -28.22 12.49 2.42
C ASN A 282 -29.22 13.23 1.53
N LEU A 283 -28.74 14.07 0.63
CA LEU A 283 -29.60 14.79 -0.32
C LEU A 283 -30.35 13.82 -1.27
N LEU A 284 -29.69 12.74 -1.71
CA LEU A 284 -30.36 11.67 -2.49
C LEU A 284 -31.46 10.97 -1.68
N LYS A 285 -31.17 10.64 -0.41
CA LYS A 285 -32.16 10.02 0.51
C LYS A 285 -33.35 10.92 0.79
N GLU A 286 -33.12 12.21 1.06
CA GLU A 286 -34.17 13.22 1.28
C GLU A 286 -35.11 13.35 0.07
N ASN A 287 -34.59 13.07 -1.13
CA ASN A 287 -35.37 13.09 -2.37
C ASN A 287 -35.87 11.69 -2.81
N ASN A 288 -35.77 10.67 -1.94
CA ASN A 288 -36.20 9.28 -2.20
C ASN A 288 -35.56 8.67 -3.47
N ILE A 289 -34.32 9.04 -3.79
CA ILE A 289 -33.59 8.48 -4.92
C ILE A 289 -32.77 7.29 -4.43
N TYR A 290 -33.03 6.11 -5.01
CA TYR A 290 -32.23 4.91 -4.73
C TYR A 290 -30.89 5.00 -5.42
N PHE A 291 -29.81 4.63 -4.73
CA PHE A 291 -28.44 4.66 -5.23
C PHE A 291 -27.57 3.56 -4.61
N GLU A 292 -26.54 3.17 -5.35
CA GLU A 292 -25.42 2.36 -4.85
C GLU A 292 -24.21 3.30 -4.67
N GLN A 293 -23.52 3.20 -3.54
CA GLN A 293 -22.33 4.02 -3.25
C GLN A 293 -21.05 3.27 -3.59
N GLU A 294 -19.99 4.00 -3.99
CA GLU A 294 -18.65 3.45 -4.29
C GLU A 294 -18.71 2.27 -5.27
N PHE A 295 -19.48 2.44 -6.36
CA PHE A 295 -19.64 1.40 -7.37
C PHE A 295 -18.36 1.19 -8.17
N VAL A 296 -17.87 -0.07 -8.22
CA VAL A 296 -16.66 -0.43 -8.95
C VAL A 296 -17.00 -1.00 -10.33
N LEU A 297 -16.44 -0.39 -11.36
CA LEU A 297 -16.52 -0.86 -12.75
C LEU A 297 -15.10 -1.07 -13.30
N GLY A 298 -14.70 -2.32 -13.50
CA GLY A 298 -13.33 -2.65 -13.88
C GLY A 298 -12.32 -2.19 -12.82
N ASN A 299 -11.41 -1.31 -13.21
CA ASN A 299 -10.39 -0.73 -12.32
C ASN A 299 -10.72 0.68 -11.83
N ARG A 300 -11.95 1.14 -12.03
CA ARG A 300 -12.43 2.48 -11.63
C ARG A 300 -13.57 2.37 -10.61
N SER A 301 -13.55 3.25 -9.61
CA SER A 301 -14.64 3.44 -8.65
C SER A 301 -15.41 4.70 -9.02
N TYR A 302 -16.75 4.67 -8.84
CA TYR A 302 -17.64 5.80 -9.04
C TYR A 302 -18.38 6.08 -7.74
N ASP A 303 -18.49 7.35 -7.35
CA ASP A 303 -19.04 7.74 -6.04
C ASP A 303 -20.48 7.23 -5.82
N PHE A 304 -21.34 7.35 -6.86
CA PHE A 304 -22.71 6.86 -6.82
C PHE A 304 -23.14 6.26 -8.15
N LYS A 305 -23.97 5.21 -8.09
CA LYS A 305 -24.70 4.65 -9.23
C LYS A 305 -26.20 4.81 -8.99
N ILE A 306 -26.90 5.41 -9.96
CA ILE A 306 -28.34 5.66 -9.95
C ILE A 306 -28.89 5.15 -11.28
N GLY A 307 -29.49 3.96 -11.29
CA GLY A 307 -29.88 3.29 -12.53
C GLY A 307 -28.67 3.12 -13.47
N ASN A 308 -28.78 3.66 -14.69
CA ASN A 308 -27.70 3.62 -15.68
C ASN A 308 -26.82 4.89 -15.66
N THR A 309 -26.85 5.67 -14.58
CA THR A 309 -26.07 6.90 -14.46
C THR A 309 -25.13 6.80 -13.29
N PHE A 310 -23.85 7.10 -13.51
CA PHE A 310 -22.86 7.34 -12.46
C PHE A 310 -22.84 8.81 -12.10
N ILE A 311 -22.62 9.10 -10.82
CA ILE A 311 -22.36 10.44 -10.31
C ILE A 311 -20.94 10.45 -9.71
N GLU A 312 -20.15 11.42 -10.10
CA GLU A 312 -18.81 11.70 -9.59
C GLU A 312 -18.76 13.08 -8.95
N ILE A 313 -18.39 13.16 -7.70
CA ILE A 313 -18.22 14.42 -6.99
C ILE A 313 -16.73 14.79 -7.01
N ASN A 314 -16.42 15.89 -7.65
CA ASN A 314 -15.06 16.32 -7.94
C ASN A 314 -14.72 17.64 -7.21
N PRO A 315 -14.45 17.59 -5.89
CA PRO A 315 -14.06 18.78 -5.16
C PRO A 315 -12.71 19.28 -5.64
N THR A 316 -12.61 20.61 -5.84
CA THR A 316 -11.42 21.29 -6.38
C THR A 316 -10.13 20.92 -5.64
N TYR A 317 -10.19 20.73 -4.32
CA TYR A 317 -9.00 20.43 -3.51
C TYR A 317 -8.36 19.07 -3.83
N SER A 318 -9.11 18.08 -4.30
CA SER A 318 -8.63 16.74 -4.65
C SER A 318 -8.65 16.45 -6.15
N HIS A 319 -9.39 17.23 -6.95
CA HIS A 319 -9.59 17.04 -8.37
C HIS A 319 -9.02 18.17 -9.22
N ASN A 320 -7.80 18.63 -8.90
CA ASN A 320 -7.09 19.66 -9.65
C ASN A 320 -5.73 19.17 -10.18
N SER A 321 -5.19 19.88 -11.17
CA SER A 321 -3.89 19.59 -11.79
C SER A 321 -2.72 20.43 -11.23
N THR A 322 -2.97 21.36 -10.31
CA THR A 322 -1.97 22.31 -9.81
C THR A 322 -1.35 21.92 -8.48
N MET A 323 -2.01 21.09 -7.69
CA MET A 323 -1.50 20.67 -6.38
C MET A 323 -1.68 19.16 -6.20
N GLY A 324 -0.59 18.48 -5.84
CA GLY A 324 -0.69 17.19 -5.20
C GLY A 324 -1.20 17.38 -3.76
N GLY A 325 -2.31 16.76 -3.43
CA GLY A 325 -2.98 16.62 -2.14
C GLY A 325 -2.54 17.41 -0.90
N PHE A 326 -3.24 17.25 0.18
CA PHE A 326 -3.15 17.97 1.47
C PHE A 326 -1.77 17.97 2.15
N PHE A 327 -0.81 17.17 1.71
CA PHE A 327 0.51 17.09 2.31
C PHE A 327 1.56 17.70 1.40
N LYS A 328 2.15 18.77 1.84
CA LYS A 328 3.24 19.52 1.16
C LYS A 328 4.40 18.66 0.65
N ASN A 329 4.51 17.40 1.07
CA ASN A 329 5.58 16.46 0.74
C ASN A 329 5.12 15.18 0.03
N TYR A 330 3.83 15.02 -0.24
CA TYR A 330 3.33 13.91 -1.04
C TYR A 330 2.89 14.44 -2.41
N GLN A 331 3.66 14.10 -3.44
CA GLN A 331 3.19 14.14 -4.82
C GLN A 331 2.09 13.09 -4.98
N VAL A 332 0.94 13.32 -4.36
CA VAL A 332 -0.23 12.48 -4.55
C VAL A 332 -0.97 13.02 -5.75
N ASN A 333 -0.84 12.29 -6.85
CA ASN A 333 -1.76 12.21 -7.97
C ASN A 333 -2.45 13.54 -8.32
N HIS A 334 -1.71 14.40 -9.02
CA HIS A 334 -2.34 15.39 -9.88
C HIS A 334 -3.38 14.67 -10.74
N LYS A 335 -4.61 15.18 -10.79
CA LYS A 335 -5.54 14.73 -11.79
C LYS A 335 -5.07 15.31 -13.12
N ASP A 336 -4.64 14.42 -14.02
CA ASP A 336 -4.22 14.87 -15.33
C ASP A 336 -5.39 15.47 -16.12
N LYS A 337 -5.07 16.09 -17.24
CA LYS A 337 -6.04 16.76 -18.11
C LYS A 337 -7.20 15.85 -18.55
N ASN A 338 -6.97 14.58 -18.74
CA ASN A 338 -7.94 13.64 -19.30
C ASN A 338 -8.72 12.85 -18.23
N TYR A 339 -8.34 12.97 -16.98
CA TYR A 339 -8.84 12.11 -15.89
C TYR A 339 -10.38 11.97 -15.85
N HIS A 340 -11.11 13.09 -15.90
CA HIS A 340 -12.59 13.06 -15.86
C HIS A 340 -13.18 12.54 -17.16
N LEU A 341 -12.60 12.94 -18.31
CA LEU A 341 -13.03 12.46 -19.62
C LEU A 341 -12.83 10.94 -19.78
N GLU A 342 -11.71 10.40 -19.32
CA GLU A 342 -11.46 8.95 -19.35
C GLU A 342 -12.46 8.17 -18.50
N LYS A 343 -12.79 8.66 -17.30
CA LYS A 343 -13.84 8.07 -16.48
C LYS A 343 -15.20 8.05 -17.19
N SER A 344 -15.57 9.14 -17.85
CA SER A 344 -16.81 9.21 -18.67
C SER A 344 -16.79 8.23 -19.84
N LYS A 345 -15.66 8.07 -20.54
CA LYS A 345 -15.53 7.13 -21.65
C LYS A 345 -15.66 5.69 -21.20
N ILE A 346 -14.97 5.31 -20.12
CA ILE A 346 -15.08 3.96 -19.54
C ILE A 346 -16.53 3.65 -19.12
N ALA A 347 -17.23 4.60 -18.50
CA ALA A 347 -18.63 4.45 -18.17
C ALA A 347 -19.48 4.21 -19.44
N GLN A 348 -19.28 5.02 -20.49
CA GLN A 348 -20.04 4.94 -21.73
C GLN A 348 -19.79 3.63 -22.50
N GLU A 349 -18.56 3.15 -22.56
CA GLU A 349 -18.20 1.87 -23.16
C GLU A 349 -18.90 0.67 -22.48
N ASN A 350 -19.30 0.83 -21.22
CA ASN A 350 -20.04 -0.17 -20.44
C ASN A 350 -21.55 0.13 -20.33
N GLY A 351 -22.10 1.02 -21.14
CA GLY A 351 -23.52 1.32 -21.20
C GLY A 351 -24.05 2.27 -20.11
N PHE A 352 -23.15 2.94 -19.39
CA PHE A 352 -23.50 3.94 -18.38
C PHE A 352 -23.18 5.35 -18.87
N PHE A 353 -23.88 6.33 -18.30
CA PHE A 353 -23.53 7.74 -18.44
C PHE A 353 -22.95 8.27 -17.12
N CYS A 354 -21.90 9.11 -17.16
CA CYS A 354 -21.28 9.68 -15.97
C CYS A 354 -21.54 11.19 -15.88
N ILE A 355 -22.16 11.63 -14.79
CA ILE A 355 -22.33 13.06 -14.46
C ILE A 355 -21.24 13.46 -13.46
N HIS A 356 -20.37 14.36 -13.86
CA HIS A 356 -19.36 14.96 -13.00
C HIS A 356 -19.92 16.21 -12.32
N ILE A 357 -19.87 16.26 -10.99
CA ILE A 357 -20.30 17.39 -10.15
C ILE A 357 -19.06 18.08 -9.60
N PHE A 358 -18.89 19.36 -9.91
CA PHE A 358 -17.80 20.18 -9.43
C PHE A 358 -18.27 21.16 -8.33
N ASP A 359 -17.36 21.77 -7.59
CA ASP A 359 -17.69 22.70 -6.50
C ASP A 359 -18.57 23.87 -6.90
N TRP A 360 -18.53 24.28 -8.17
CA TRP A 360 -19.35 25.36 -8.73
C TRP A 360 -20.73 24.96 -9.19
N ASP A 361 -21.08 23.68 -9.15
CA ASP A 361 -22.38 23.16 -9.59
C ASP A 361 -23.45 23.29 -8.48
N ASP A 362 -24.69 23.57 -8.89
CA ASP A 362 -25.85 23.55 -8.00
C ASP A 362 -26.40 22.13 -7.87
N TRP A 363 -26.21 21.55 -6.70
CA TRP A 363 -26.63 20.20 -6.40
C TRP A 363 -28.14 20.00 -6.53
N ASN A 364 -28.95 20.99 -6.16
CA ASN A 364 -30.42 20.89 -6.30
C ASN A 364 -30.84 20.75 -7.76
N LYS A 365 -30.17 21.47 -8.66
CA LYS A 365 -30.44 21.33 -10.10
C LYS A 365 -29.98 19.97 -10.63
N ILE A 366 -28.88 19.40 -10.13
CA ILE A 366 -28.46 18.04 -10.47
C ILE A 366 -29.49 17.02 -9.98
N ILE A 367 -29.96 17.14 -8.73
CA ILE A 367 -31.00 16.27 -8.18
C ILE A 367 -32.28 16.33 -9.05
N ASN A 368 -32.66 17.51 -9.51
CA ASN A 368 -33.82 17.67 -10.41
C ASN A 368 -33.68 16.89 -11.73
N LEU A 369 -32.48 16.60 -12.20
CA LEU A 369 -32.29 15.75 -13.38
C LEU A 369 -32.56 14.26 -13.08
N LEU A 370 -32.35 13.84 -11.83
CA LEU A 370 -32.44 12.45 -11.38
C LEU A 370 -33.83 12.06 -10.87
N LEU A 371 -34.69 13.04 -10.54
CA LEU A 371 -36.03 12.80 -10.02
C LEU A 371 -36.95 12.15 -11.08
N PRO A 372 -37.87 11.29 -10.65
CA PRO A 372 -38.96 10.81 -11.50
C PRO A 372 -39.78 11.97 -12.07
N LYS A 373 -40.16 11.88 -13.34
CA LYS A 373 -40.83 12.97 -14.05
C LYS A 373 -42.17 12.52 -14.62
N LYS A 374 -43.15 13.39 -14.54
CA LYS A 374 -44.45 13.20 -15.22
C LYS A 374 -44.22 13.27 -16.73
N ILE A 375 -44.71 12.25 -17.45
CA ILE A 375 -44.63 12.23 -18.91
C ILE A 375 -45.74 13.15 -19.47
N VAL A 376 -45.30 14.08 -20.32
CA VAL A 376 -46.19 14.96 -21.09
C VAL A 376 -45.83 14.79 -22.57
N TYR A 377 -46.85 14.64 -23.42
CA TYR A 377 -46.60 14.54 -24.85
C TYR A 377 -46.68 15.92 -25.50
N ALA A 378 -45.71 16.25 -26.34
CA ALA A 378 -45.63 17.56 -27.01
C ALA A 378 -46.85 17.89 -27.87
N ARG A 379 -47.58 16.88 -28.39
CA ARG A 379 -48.81 17.08 -29.13
C ARG A 379 -49.91 17.79 -28.31
N ASN A 380 -49.87 17.66 -26.99
CA ASN A 380 -50.82 18.27 -26.06
C ASN A 380 -50.36 19.63 -25.55
N CYS A 381 -49.28 20.18 -26.10
CA CYS A 381 -48.69 21.44 -25.70
C CYS A 381 -48.82 22.49 -26.79
N GLU A 382 -49.01 23.74 -26.39
CA GLU A 382 -48.97 24.91 -27.28
C GLU A 382 -47.57 25.48 -27.37
N ILE A 383 -47.18 25.96 -28.55
CA ILE A 383 -45.94 26.73 -28.71
C ILE A 383 -46.27 28.21 -28.60
N LYS A 384 -45.52 28.93 -27.77
CA LYS A 384 -45.62 30.40 -27.66
C LYS A 384 -44.21 31.00 -27.60
N GLU A 385 -44.10 32.24 -28.07
CA GLU A 385 -42.93 33.04 -27.80
C GLU A 385 -42.92 33.44 -26.33
N VAL A 386 -41.74 33.30 -25.66
CA VAL A 386 -41.56 33.52 -24.24
C VAL A 386 -40.97 34.91 -23.99
N LYS A 387 -41.61 35.71 -23.15
CA LYS A 387 -41.06 37.01 -22.75
C LYS A 387 -39.73 36.84 -22.02
N LYS A 388 -38.83 37.81 -22.18
CA LYS A 388 -37.48 37.76 -21.62
C LYS A 388 -37.49 37.48 -20.10
N LYS A 389 -38.33 38.15 -19.33
CA LYS A 389 -38.43 37.96 -17.88
C LYS A 389 -38.79 36.53 -17.49
N GLU A 390 -39.82 35.97 -18.10
CA GLU A 390 -40.27 34.59 -17.88
C GLU A 390 -39.22 33.56 -18.31
N CYS A 391 -38.53 33.82 -19.43
CA CYS A 391 -37.40 33.02 -19.91
C CYS A 391 -36.25 33.00 -18.90
N ASP A 392 -35.82 34.18 -18.42
CA ASP A 392 -34.76 34.30 -17.46
C ASP A 392 -35.10 33.60 -16.13
N GLU A 393 -36.31 33.77 -15.63
CA GLU A 393 -36.80 33.09 -14.43
C GLU A 393 -36.83 31.57 -14.60
N PHE A 394 -37.33 31.05 -15.73
CA PHE A 394 -37.38 29.63 -16.02
C PHE A 394 -35.97 29.01 -16.10
N LEU A 395 -35.07 29.63 -16.81
CA LEU A 395 -33.69 29.15 -16.96
C LEU A 395 -32.91 29.24 -15.65
N ASN A 396 -33.08 30.27 -14.86
CA ASN A 396 -32.42 30.40 -13.55
C ASN A 396 -32.91 29.35 -12.57
N ASN A 397 -34.17 28.92 -12.66
CA ASN A 397 -34.73 27.89 -11.79
C ASN A 397 -34.36 26.47 -12.22
N TYR A 398 -34.29 26.19 -13.53
CA TYR A 398 -34.22 24.80 -14.02
C TYR A 398 -32.98 24.46 -14.84
N HIS A 399 -32.35 25.41 -15.54
CA HIS A 399 -31.18 25.14 -16.34
C HIS A 399 -29.90 25.14 -15.50
N LEU A 400 -29.01 24.14 -15.69
CA LEU A 400 -27.76 24.00 -14.91
C LEU A 400 -26.87 25.24 -14.98
N GLN A 401 -26.79 25.86 -16.17
CA GLN A 401 -25.92 27.02 -16.42
C GLN A 401 -26.67 28.37 -16.33
N ASN A 402 -27.91 28.40 -15.82
CA ASN A 402 -28.75 29.59 -15.75
C ASN A 402 -29.04 30.24 -17.12
N THR A 403 -29.64 31.43 -17.09
CA THR A 403 -29.83 32.24 -18.30
C THR A 403 -28.49 32.69 -18.90
N CYS A 404 -28.52 33.17 -20.15
CA CYS A 404 -27.37 33.77 -20.81
C CYS A 404 -27.77 35.01 -21.61
N LYS A 405 -26.78 35.85 -21.93
CA LYS A 405 -26.97 37.01 -22.81
C LYS A 405 -27.14 36.57 -24.27
N GLY A 406 -27.78 37.40 -25.09
CA GLY A 406 -27.87 37.21 -26.53
C GLY A 406 -29.02 36.31 -26.99
N GLN A 407 -29.96 35.93 -26.14
CA GLN A 407 -31.15 35.18 -26.48
C GLN A 407 -32.15 36.09 -27.20
N THR A 408 -32.17 36.04 -28.51
CA THR A 408 -33.06 36.87 -29.36
C THR A 408 -34.38 36.20 -29.62
N ILE A 409 -34.41 34.86 -29.81
CA ILE A 409 -35.59 34.07 -30.04
C ILE A 409 -35.75 33.10 -28.87
N ARG A 410 -36.97 33.00 -28.34
CA ARG A 410 -37.31 32.21 -27.16
C ARG A 410 -38.66 31.53 -27.39
N TYR A 411 -38.67 30.21 -27.71
CA TYR A 411 -39.87 29.42 -27.88
C TYR A 411 -40.08 28.50 -26.71
N GLY A 412 -41.31 28.50 -26.15
CA GLY A 412 -41.70 27.64 -25.05
C GLY A 412 -42.85 26.73 -25.40
N LEU A 413 -42.86 25.55 -24.81
CA LEU A 413 -44.02 24.66 -24.77
C LEU A 413 -44.84 24.93 -23.49
N TYR A 414 -46.13 25.20 -23.68
CA TYR A 414 -47.06 25.42 -22.58
C TYR A 414 -48.04 24.23 -22.49
N TYR A 415 -48.22 23.72 -21.31
CA TYR A 415 -49.16 22.68 -20.97
C TYR A 415 -50.05 23.15 -19.82
N ASN A 416 -51.39 23.18 -20.04
CA ASN A 416 -52.34 23.78 -19.08
C ASN A 416 -51.93 25.19 -18.62
N GLY A 417 -51.50 26.03 -19.54
CA GLY A 417 -51.11 27.41 -19.28
C GLY A 417 -49.72 27.60 -18.59
N LYS A 418 -49.01 26.53 -18.27
CA LYS A 418 -47.68 26.59 -17.64
C LYS A 418 -46.58 26.30 -18.64
N LEU A 419 -45.49 27.08 -18.61
CA LEU A 419 -44.30 26.83 -19.37
C LEU A 419 -43.57 25.56 -18.82
N ILE A 420 -43.39 24.57 -19.67
CA ILE A 420 -42.78 23.29 -19.27
C ILE A 420 -41.49 22.95 -20.02
N GLU A 421 -41.26 23.51 -21.21
CA GLU A 421 -40.02 23.38 -21.95
C GLU A 421 -39.71 24.67 -22.71
N LEU A 422 -38.43 25.04 -22.76
CA LEU A 422 -37.96 26.28 -23.35
C LEU A 422 -36.74 26.01 -24.22
N MET A 423 -36.73 26.58 -25.41
CA MET A 423 -35.60 26.56 -26.33
C MET A 423 -35.29 27.99 -26.76
N THR A 424 -33.99 28.40 -26.68
CA THR A 424 -33.56 29.75 -27.00
C THR A 424 -32.45 29.78 -28.03
N PHE A 425 -32.52 30.76 -28.93
CA PHE A 425 -31.58 30.98 -30.00
C PHE A 425 -31.06 32.41 -30.01
N GLY A 426 -29.87 32.59 -30.59
CA GLY A 426 -29.26 33.91 -30.80
C GLY A 426 -28.09 33.86 -31.73
N LYS A 427 -27.41 35.00 -31.88
CA LYS A 427 -26.19 35.05 -32.70
C LYS A 427 -25.07 34.21 -32.05
N PRO A 428 -24.29 33.47 -32.86
CA PRO A 428 -23.21 32.63 -32.37
C PRO A 428 -22.20 33.42 -31.52
N ARG A 429 -21.90 32.93 -30.33
CA ARG A 429 -21.00 33.58 -29.39
C ARG A 429 -19.52 33.34 -29.75
N TYR A 430 -19.19 32.13 -30.17
CA TYR A 430 -17.81 31.70 -30.41
C TYR A 430 -17.51 31.55 -31.91
N ASN A 431 -18.23 30.70 -32.62
CA ASN A 431 -17.98 30.45 -34.03
C ASN A 431 -18.95 31.24 -34.93
N LYS A 432 -18.46 32.37 -35.47
CA LYS A 432 -19.23 33.30 -36.32
C LYS A 432 -19.57 32.79 -37.73
N ASN A 433 -19.08 31.61 -38.09
CA ASN A 433 -19.37 31.00 -39.42
C ASN A 433 -20.78 30.41 -39.51
N TYR A 434 -21.51 30.34 -38.40
CA TYR A 434 -22.88 29.89 -38.34
C TYR A 434 -23.84 31.06 -38.20
N GLU A 435 -25.05 30.86 -38.69
CA GLU A 435 -26.07 31.92 -38.65
C GLU A 435 -26.69 32.04 -37.26
N TRP A 436 -26.99 30.90 -36.63
CA TRP A 436 -27.63 30.82 -35.34
C TRP A 436 -26.86 29.93 -34.36
N GLU A 437 -27.00 30.22 -33.07
CA GLU A 437 -26.61 29.33 -31.98
C GLU A 437 -27.84 28.93 -31.16
N LEU A 438 -28.08 27.62 -31.00
CA LEU A 438 -29.01 27.13 -29.99
C LEU A 438 -28.34 27.29 -28.63
N LEU A 439 -28.78 28.29 -27.87
CA LEU A 439 -28.13 28.77 -26.66
C LEU A 439 -28.52 27.99 -25.42
N ARG A 440 -29.84 27.68 -25.28
CA ARG A 440 -30.40 26.93 -24.15
C ARG A 440 -31.55 26.04 -24.60
N LEU A 441 -31.59 24.83 -24.02
CA LEU A 441 -32.68 23.90 -24.04
C LEU A 441 -32.94 23.43 -22.62
N CYS A 442 -34.15 23.63 -22.10
CA CYS A 442 -34.43 23.32 -20.70
C CYS A 442 -35.88 22.89 -20.52
N SER A 443 -36.11 21.82 -19.78
CA SER A 443 -37.43 21.36 -19.36
C SER A 443 -37.67 21.65 -17.88
N HIS A 444 -38.93 21.83 -17.51
CA HIS A 444 -39.35 21.94 -16.11
C HIS A 444 -38.97 20.69 -15.32
N LYS A 445 -38.56 20.85 -14.07
CA LYS A 445 -38.02 19.78 -13.23
C LYS A 445 -38.96 18.56 -13.11
N ASP A 446 -40.27 18.77 -13.09
CA ASP A 446 -41.27 17.73 -12.85
C ASP A 446 -41.79 17.06 -14.15
N CYS A 447 -41.34 17.50 -15.33
CA CYS A 447 -41.84 17.05 -16.61
C CYS A 447 -40.80 16.42 -17.51
N LYS A 448 -41.12 15.27 -18.12
CA LYS A 448 -40.42 14.69 -19.27
C LYS A 448 -41.29 14.87 -20.50
N ILE A 449 -40.89 15.75 -21.39
CA ILE A 449 -41.70 16.11 -22.55
C ILE A 449 -41.29 15.24 -23.75
N VAL A 450 -42.13 14.31 -24.16
CA VAL A 450 -41.89 13.42 -25.30
C VAL A 450 -42.16 14.17 -26.59
N GLY A 451 -41.13 14.33 -27.44
CA GLY A 451 -41.16 15.08 -28.69
C GLY A 451 -41.17 16.60 -28.52
N GLY A 452 -40.87 17.11 -27.30
CA GLY A 452 -40.88 18.55 -27.02
C GLY A 452 -39.80 19.31 -27.73
N SER A 453 -38.58 18.89 -27.54
CA SER A 453 -37.40 19.53 -28.17
C SER A 453 -37.49 19.50 -29.69
N GLU A 454 -37.94 18.38 -30.27
CA GLU A 454 -38.14 18.24 -31.72
C GLU A 454 -39.25 19.17 -32.22
N LYS A 455 -40.33 19.34 -31.47
CA LYS A 455 -41.42 20.23 -31.81
C LYS A 455 -41.01 21.70 -31.80
N LEU A 456 -40.25 22.13 -30.78
CA LEU A 456 -39.71 23.49 -30.68
C LEU A 456 -38.68 23.76 -31.78
N PHE A 457 -37.77 22.80 -32.04
CA PHE A 457 -36.75 22.95 -33.04
C PHE A 457 -37.33 23.03 -34.47
N LYS A 458 -38.29 22.16 -34.79
CA LYS A 458 -39.04 22.22 -36.07
C LYS A 458 -39.79 23.52 -36.25
N HIS A 459 -40.36 24.07 -35.16
CA HIS A 459 -41.01 25.37 -35.20
C HIS A 459 -39.99 26.46 -35.53
N PHE A 460 -38.83 26.47 -34.86
CA PHE A 460 -37.77 27.43 -35.15
C PHE A 460 -37.28 27.33 -36.62
N LEU A 461 -37.10 26.12 -37.16
CA LEU A 461 -36.68 25.93 -38.55
C LEU A 461 -37.73 26.51 -39.52
N ARG A 462 -39.01 26.37 -39.27
CA ARG A 462 -40.09 26.90 -40.12
C ARG A 462 -40.18 28.44 -40.09
N GLU A 463 -40.10 29.00 -38.87
CA GLU A 463 -40.23 30.45 -38.69
C GLU A 463 -39.02 31.24 -39.16
N GLN A 464 -37.80 30.70 -38.96
CA GLN A 464 -36.56 31.42 -39.21
C GLN A 464 -35.81 30.99 -40.48
N ASN A 465 -36.16 29.82 -41.04
CA ASN A 465 -35.50 29.23 -42.22
C ASN A 465 -33.96 29.35 -42.19
N PRO A 466 -33.30 28.89 -41.08
CA PRO A 466 -31.87 29.15 -40.88
C PRO A 466 -31.01 28.35 -41.85
N LYS A 467 -29.93 28.95 -42.36
CA LYS A 467 -28.92 28.27 -43.20
C LYS A 467 -28.03 27.35 -42.36
N SER A 468 -27.77 27.69 -41.13
CA SER A 468 -26.94 26.87 -40.25
C SER A 468 -27.14 27.22 -38.79
N ILE A 469 -27.04 26.17 -37.94
CA ILE A 469 -27.16 26.32 -36.48
C ILE A 469 -26.00 25.58 -35.81
N ILE A 470 -25.41 26.17 -34.79
CA ILE A 470 -24.40 25.53 -33.93
C ILE A 470 -24.92 25.41 -32.51
N SER A 471 -24.52 24.37 -31.82
CA SER A 471 -24.78 24.24 -30.37
C SER A 471 -23.62 23.51 -29.67
N TYR A 472 -23.50 23.73 -28.37
CA TYR A 472 -22.46 23.17 -27.51
C TYR A 472 -23.10 22.42 -26.35
N CYS A 473 -22.72 21.14 -26.21
CA CYS A 473 -23.18 20.26 -25.14
C CYS A 473 -22.07 20.03 -24.12
N ASP A 474 -22.31 20.33 -22.87
CA ASP A 474 -21.40 20.04 -21.77
C ASP A 474 -21.38 18.51 -21.50
N TYR A 475 -20.28 17.86 -21.89
CA TYR A 475 -20.15 16.40 -21.76
C TYR A 475 -19.98 15.93 -20.32
N SER A 476 -19.64 16.83 -19.40
CA SER A 476 -19.64 16.53 -17.96
C SER A 476 -21.05 16.29 -17.40
N LYS A 477 -22.12 16.67 -18.14
CA LYS A 477 -23.52 16.64 -17.69
C LYS A 477 -24.45 15.88 -18.61
N PHE A 478 -24.18 15.85 -19.92
CA PHE A 478 -25.09 15.33 -20.95
C PHE A 478 -24.36 14.59 -22.06
N SER A 479 -24.96 13.54 -22.58
CA SER A 479 -24.43 12.76 -23.69
C SER A 479 -24.59 13.44 -25.08
N GLY A 480 -25.45 14.45 -25.17
CA GLY A 480 -25.76 15.11 -26.45
C GLY A 480 -26.79 14.39 -27.32
N GLU A 481 -27.37 13.28 -26.91
CA GLU A 481 -28.35 12.50 -27.70
C GLU A 481 -29.56 13.32 -28.16
N VAL A 482 -29.94 14.38 -27.44
CA VAL A 482 -31.03 15.27 -27.87
C VAL A 482 -30.71 15.95 -29.20
N TYR A 483 -29.47 16.41 -29.42
CA TYR A 483 -29.07 17.08 -30.66
C TYR A 483 -29.12 16.14 -31.86
N LYS A 484 -28.75 14.87 -31.68
CA LYS A 484 -28.89 13.85 -32.72
C LYS A 484 -30.35 13.67 -33.13
N ARG A 485 -31.29 13.64 -32.17
CA ARG A 485 -32.74 13.58 -32.47
C ARG A 485 -33.26 14.84 -33.13
N LEU A 486 -32.65 16.00 -32.90
CA LEU A 486 -32.97 17.24 -33.63
C LEU A 486 -32.48 17.24 -35.07
N GLY A 487 -31.78 16.21 -35.52
CA GLY A 487 -31.17 16.13 -36.88
C GLY A 487 -29.84 16.89 -36.99
N MET A 488 -29.22 17.25 -35.87
CA MET A 488 -27.89 17.87 -35.87
C MET A 488 -26.82 16.80 -36.00
N THR A 489 -25.72 17.16 -36.64
CA THR A 489 -24.55 16.30 -36.83
C THR A 489 -23.43 16.69 -35.87
N LEU A 490 -22.66 15.69 -35.45
CA LEU A 490 -21.48 15.88 -34.62
C LEU A 490 -20.37 16.53 -35.43
N LYS A 491 -19.90 17.71 -35.03
CA LYS A 491 -18.78 18.41 -35.67
C LYS A 491 -17.45 18.11 -35.01
N GLU A 492 -17.37 18.22 -33.70
CA GLU A 492 -16.16 17.96 -32.94
C GLU A 492 -16.49 17.14 -31.72
N SER A 493 -15.63 16.15 -31.41
CA SER A 493 -15.65 15.39 -30.19
C SER A 493 -15.13 16.23 -29.01
N GLN A 494 -15.51 15.83 -27.82
CA GLN A 494 -15.12 16.48 -26.58
C GLN A 494 -13.59 16.50 -26.36
N LYS A 495 -13.09 17.67 -25.93
CA LYS A 495 -11.73 17.85 -25.43
C LYS A 495 -11.82 18.51 -24.05
N PRO A 496 -11.08 18.04 -23.04
CA PRO A 496 -11.12 18.64 -21.72
C PRO A 496 -10.87 20.13 -21.75
N SER A 497 -11.72 20.89 -21.07
CA SER A 497 -11.59 22.36 -20.95
C SER A 497 -11.03 22.69 -19.58
N CYS A 498 -10.08 23.63 -19.55
CA CYS A 498 -9.51 24.11 -18.30
C CYS A 498 -10.43 25.18 -17.68
N VAL A 499 -10.75 24.97 -16.41
CA VAL A 499 -11.49 25.90 -15.55
C VAL A 499 -10.65 26.18 -14.31
N TRP A 500 -10.49 27.45 -13.97
CA TRP A 500 -9.92 27.87 -12.70
C TRP A 500 -11.00 27.93 -11.65
N SER A 501 -10.78 27.24 -10.54
CA SER A 501 -11.74 27.13 -9.44
C SER A 501 -11.14 27.57 -8.10
N LYS A 502 -11.95 28.27 -7.32
CA LYS A 502 -11.69 28.61 -5.92
C LYS A 502 -12.99 28.39 -5.14
N GLY A 503 -13.22 27.15 -4.70
CA GLY A 503 -14.50 26.70 -4.15
C GLY A 503 -15.64 26.86 -5.16
N LYS A 504 -16.70 27.59 -4.81
CA LYS A 504 -17.86 27.83 -5.71
C LYS A 504 -17.57 28.82 -6.85
N GLN A 505 -16.48 29.55 -6.79
CA GLN A 505 -16.10 30.49 -7.85
C GLN A 505 -15.40 29.77 -8.99
N LYS A 506 -15.72 30.14 -10.22
CA LYS A 506 -15.06 29.62 -11.42
C LYS A 506 -14.76 30.70 -12.44
N ILE A 507 -13.64 30.53 -13.13
CA ILE A 507 -13.22 31.36 -14.26
C ILE A 507 -12.76 30.40 -15.35
N THR A 508 -13.28 30.56 -16.57
CA THR A 508 -12.79 29.77 -17.70
C THR A 508 -11.41 30.23 -18.10
N ASN A 509 -10.55 29.31 -18.50
CA ASN A 509 -9.20 29.66 -18.95
C ASN A 509 -9.23 30.63 -20.14
N ASN A 510 -10.22 30.52 -21.03
CA ASN A 510 -10.38 31.45 -22.16
C ASN A 510 -10.61 32.89 -21.65
N LEU A 511 -11.42 33.10 -20.62
CA LEU A 511 -11.66 34.42 -20.05
C LEU A 511 -10.39 34.98 -19.40
N LEU A 512 -9.64 34.12 -18.70
CA LEU A 512 -8.35 34.49 -18.12
C LEU A 512 -7.33 34.89 -19.19
N MET A 513 -7.26 34.14 -20.29
CA MET A 513 -6.35 34.45 -21.40
C MET A 513 -6.73 35.73 -22.15
N GLN A 514 -8.04 36.02 -22.27
CA GLN A 514 -8.52 37.25 -22.95
C GLN A 514 -8.30 38.52 -22.13
N ARG A 515 -8.48 38.46 -20.82
CA ARG A 515 -8.45 39.67 -19.95
C ARG A 515 -7.19 39.78 -19.11
N GLY A 516 -6.51 38.68 -18.83
CA GLY A 516 -5.41 38.62 -17.85
C GLY A 516 -5.90 38.69 -16.42
N TYR A 517 -5.03 38.32 -15.49
CA TYR A 517 -5.32 38.30 -14.06
C TYR A 517 -5.69 39.71 -13.52
N ASP A 518 -4.85 40.70 -13.83
CA ASP A 518 -5.00 42.03 -13.28
C ASP A 518 -6.34 42.69 -13.66
N GLN A 519 -6.77 42.53 -14.91
CA GLN A 519 -8.05 43.08 -15.36
C GLN A 519 -9.26 42.35 -14.76
N LEU A 520 -9.13 41.03 -14.49
CA LEU A 520 -10.22 40.25 -13.90
C LEU A 520 -10.42 40.59 -12.41
N PHE A 521 -9.35 40.90 -11.70
CA PHE A 521 -9.38 41.08 -10.25
C PHE A 521 -9.11 42.52 -9.80
N GLY A 522 -8.88 43.45 -10.73
CA GLY A 522 -8.64 44.88 -10.42
C GLY A 522 -7.33 45.11 -9.67
N THR A 523 -6.30 44.29 -9.96
CA THR A 523 -5.00 44.32 -9.31
C THR A 523 -3.90 44.73 -10.28
N SER A 524 -2.72 45.10 -9.79
CA SER A 524 -1.53 45.35 -10.61
C SER A 524 -0.34 44.62 -9.99
N TYR A 525 0.00 43.48 -10.54
CA TYR A 525 1.13 42.65 -10.06
C TYR A 525 2.45 42.92 -10.80
N GLY A 526 2.45 43.85 -11.77
CA GLY A 526 3.65 44.16 -12.54
C GLY A 526 3.97 43.14 -13.66
N LYS A 527 4.92 43.53 -14.51
CA LYS A 527 5.39 42.67 -15.60
C LYS A 527 6.32 41.58 -15.06
N GLY A 528 6.08 40.31 -15.39
CA GLY A 528 7.01 39.23 -15.11
C GLY A 528 6.42 37.96 -14.51
N THR A 529 5.20 38.01 -13.93
CA THR A 529 4.54 36.80 -13.39
C THR A 529 3.45 36.32 -14.36
N SER A 530 3.42 35.03 -14.65
CA SER A 530 2.40 34.48 -15.54
C SER A 530 1.00 34.53 -14.91
N ASN A 531 -0.05 34.69 -15.73
CA ASN A 531 -1.44 34.62 -15.25
C ASN A 531 -1.70 33.32 -14.46
N ARG A 532 -1.09 32.21 -14.88
CA ARG A 532 -1.21 30.93 -14.21
C ARG A 532 -0.63 30.96 -12.79
N ASP A 533 0.56 31.51 -12.65
CA ASP A 533 1.24 31.59 -11.34
C ASP A 533 0.46 32.52 -10.38
N LEU A 534 -0.04 33.64 -10.88
CA LEU A 534 -0.90 34.53 -10.12
C LEU A 534 -2.18 33.84 -9.64
N MET A 535 -2.83 33.05 -10.49
CA MET A 535 -3.99 32.26 -10.11
C MET A 535 -3.65 31.27 -8.98
N ILE A 536 -2.55 30.52 -9.10
CA ILE A 536 -2.11 29.53 -8.10
C ILE A 536 -1.77 30.21 -6.77
N GLN A 537 -0.99 31.30 -6.79
CA GLN A 537 -0.59 32.06 -5.61
C GLN A 537 -1.80 32.60 -4.85
N ASN A 538 -2.84 33.00 -5.58
CA ASN A 538 -4.08 33.54 -5.00
C ASN A 538 -5.13 32.45 -4.68
N GLY A 539 -4.72 31.20 -4.62
CA GLY A 539 -5.54 30.08 -4.14
C GLY A 539 -6.49 29.48 -5.17
N TRP A 540 -6.41 29.87 -6.44
CA TRP A 540 -7.12 29.22 -7.54
C TRP A 540 -6.45 27.91 -7.94
N ARG A 541 -7.23 26.98 -8.41
CA ARG A 541 -6.77 25.65 -8.85
C ARG A 541 -7.28 25.37 -10.26
N GLU A 542 -6.43 24.75 -11.05
CA GLU A 542 -6.70 24.35 -12.42
C GLU A 542 -7.43 23.01 -12.42
N VAL A 543 -8.65 22.97 -12.91
CA VAL A 543 -9.50 21.77 -13.02
C VAL A 543 -9.86 21.58 -14.48
N TYR A 544 -9.72 20.34 -14.97
CA TYR A 544 -10.16 19.97 -16.31
C TYR A 544 -11.49 19.25 -16.23
N ASP A 545 -12.51 19.74 -16.97
CA ASP A 545 -13.80 19.07 -17.14
C ASP A 545 -13.75 18.00 -18.24
N CYS A 546 -14.90 17.44 -18.63
CA CYS A 546 -14.97 16.49 -19.75
C CYS A 546 -15.05 17.17 -21.12
N GLY A 547 -15.05 18.50 -21.16
CA GLY A 547 -15.15 19.29 -22.38
C GLY A 547 -16.57 19.44 -22.94
N GLN A 548 -16.63 19.98 -24.14
CA GLN A 548 -17.88 20.23 -24.84
C GLN A 548 -17.92 19.48 -26.17
N ILE A 549 -19.10 18.99 -26.51
CA ILE A 549 -19.40 18.40 -27.82
C ILE A 549 -20.04 19.46 -28.67
N THR A 550 -19.53 19.66 -29.87
CA THR A 550 -20.07 20.64 -30.83
C THR A 550 -20.99 19.95 -31.85
N TRP A 551 -22.23 20.44 -31.89
CA TRP A 551 -23.26 19.97 -32.79
C TRP A 551 -23.62 21.04 -33.83
N VAL A 552 -23.88 20.63 -35.07
CA VAL A 552 -24.22 21.56 -36.17
C VAL A 552 -25.41 21.03 -36.96
N TYR A 553 -26.23 21.97 -37.43
CA TYR A 553 -27.32 21.76 -38.42
C TYR A 553 -27.04 22.66 -39.60
N ASN A 554 -27.01 22.08 -40.81
CA ASN A 554 -26.77 22.77 -42.10
C ASN A 554 -27.92 22.51 -43.04
#